data_0a72e563a0940e2723a3325b20afa8bf
#
_entry.id   0a72e563a0940e2723a3325b20afa8bf
#
_cell.length_a   1.000
_cell.length_b   1.000
_cell.length_c   1.000
_cell.angle_alpha   90.00
_cell.angle_beta   90.00
_cell.angle_gamma   90.00
#
_symmetry.space_group_name_H-M   'P 1'
#
loop_
_entity.id
_entity.type
_entity.pdbx_description
1 polymer ?
#
loop_
_entity_poly.entity_id
_entity_poly.type
_entity_poly.pdbx_seq_one_letter_code
_entity_poly.pdbx_strand_id
1 'polypeptide(L)'
;MKKMKKWPVCLGMAFLCTVLPGCSGEEKGEELPAEYSFSDEEKLPALGMVEEKEGTVCTVENNPDTETESYVYTGLSSGGETAKEYVNQMMEEQGCVVVDEQGTKQQEPAFTEESGSVILGKNSQDETGMLQLKVEWSKDSCTVTPALMEGITVQDGSQNNLTVDEAVSQLQSMSPQQLGLTGNSMAGYQVYAQEGYAMVDDIGCFCINVYTLDSVGSHQIQGTYLVRVDGMGIYRLNRQTNQVEPLQ
;
A
#
# COMPACT_ATOMS: atom_id res chain seq x y z
N MET A 1 31.18 -23.97 -56.46
CA MET A 1 31.16 -25.19 -55.63
C MET A 1 30.61 -24.85 -54.27
N LYS A 2 29.33 -25.14 -54.01
CA LYS A 2 28.65 -24.90 -52.69
C LYS A 2 28.72 -26.17 -51.85
N LYS A 3 29.34 -26.07 -50.69
CA LYS A 3 29.34 -27.18 -49.69
C LYS A 3 28.08 -27.12 -48.84
N MET A 4 27.19 -28.06 -49.00
CA MET A 4 26.03 -28.29 -48.11
C MET A 4 26.49 -28.93 -46.82
N LYS A 5 26.14 -28.32 -45.68
CA LYS A 5 26.37 -28.79 -44.34
C LYS A 5 25.16 -29.63 -43.89
N LYS A 6 25.39 -30.93 -43.67
CA LYS A 6 24.35 -31.88 -43.19
C LYS A 6 24.08 -31.67 -41.71
N TRP A 7 22.79 -31.53 -41.36
CA TRP A 7 22.30 -31.55 -39.99
C TRP A 7 21.94 -32.99 -39.56
N PRO A 8 22.26 -33.43 -38.36
CA PRO A 8 21.82 -34.71 -37.86
C PRO A 8 20.37 -34.63 -37.35
N VAL A 9 19.57 -35.53 -37.79
CA VAL A 9 18.21 -35.81 -37.29
C VAL A 9 18.37 -36.54 -35.95
N CYS A 10 17.92 -35.95 -34.85
CA CYS A 10 17.77 -36.66 -33.58
C CYS A 10 16.41 -37.33 -33.54
N LEU A 11 16.48 -38.65 -33.41
CA LEU A 11 15.41 -39.61 -33.34
C LEU A 11 14.63 -39.43 -32.03
N GLY A 12 13.32 -39.22 -32.12
CA GLY A 12 12.43 -39.15 -30.97
C GLY A 12 12.32 -40.49 -30.26
N MET A 13 12.46 -40.46 -28.96
CA MET A 13 12.20 -41.60 -28.09
C MET A 13 10.85 -41.32 -27.39
N ALA A 14 9.81 -41.99 -27.89
CA ALA A 14 8.49 -41.98 -27.27
C ALA A 14 8.54 -42.73 -25.95
N PHE A 15 8.36 -42.06 -24.85
CA PHE A 15 8.16 -42.66 -23.54
C PHE A 15 6.66 -42.93 -23.35
N LEU A 16 6.32 -44.20 -23.37
CA LEU A 16 4.98 -44.73 -23.13
C LEU A 16 4.76 -44.73 -21.61
N CYS A 17 4.09 -43.75 -21.05
CA CYS A 17 3.67 -43.79 -19.66
C CYS A 17 2.40 -44.59 -19.53
N THR A 18 2.51 -45.79 -18.94
CA THR A 18 1.39 -46.64 -18.49
C THR A 18 0.72 -45.98 -17.28
N VAL A 19 -0.53 -45.58 -17.44
CA VAL A 19 -1.41 -45.12 -16.38
C VAL A 19 -1.83 -46.32 -15.52
N LEU A 20 -1.38 -46.34 -14.27
CA LEU A 20 -1.97 -47.18 -13.22
C LEU A 20 -2.89 -46.30 -12.35
N PRO A 21 -4.16 -46.70 -12.14
CA PRO A 21 -5.03 -46.01 -11.19
C PRO A 21 -4.74 -46.58 -9.80
N GLY A 22 -4.04 -45.80 -8.99
CA GLY A 22 -3.81 -46.07 -7.58
C GLY A 22 -4.31 -44.89 -6.75
N CYS A 23 -5.49 -45.03 -6.13
CA CYS A 23 -6.01 -44.14 -5.11
C CYS A 23 -5.11 -44.15 -3.89
N SER A 24 -4.80 -42.93 -3.47
CA SER A 24 -4.86 -42.37 -2.11
C SER A 24 -4.02 -41.09 -2.17
N GLY A 25 -4.70 -39.97 -2.42
CA GLY A 25 -4.07 -38.66 -2.32
C GLY A 25 -3.86 -38.36 -0.84
N GLU A 26 -2.68 -38.56 -0.33
CA GLU A 26 -2.14 -37.65 0.66
C GLU A 26 -1.76 -36.40 -0.15
N GLU A 27 -2.53 -35.33 0.01
CA GLU A 27 -2.07 -34.00 -0.34
C GLU A 27 -0.79 -33.77 0.49
N LYS A 28 0.35 -33.96 -0.13
CA LYS A 28 1.59 -33.39 0.40
C LYS A 28 1.37 -31.90 0.35
N GLY A 29 1.18 -31.28 1.51
CA GLY A 29 1.24 -29.83 1.63
C GLY A 29 2.50 -29.39 0.92
N GLU A 30 2.37 -28.51 -0.07
CA GLU A 30 3.52 -27.91 -0.71
C GLU A 30 4.34 -27.22 0.37
N GLU A 31 5.64 -27.46 0.36
CA GLU A 31 6.57 -26.86 1.31
C GLU A 31 6.45 -25.33 1.16
N LEU A 32 6.24 -24.60 2.26
CA LEU A 32 6.06 -23.16 2.23
C LEU A 32 7.30 -22.51 1.58
N PRO A 33 7.14 -21.56 0.67
CA PRO A 33 8.26 -20.87 0.05
C PRO A 33 9.09 -20.15 1.11
N ALA A 34 10.41 -20.27 1.00
CA ALA A 34 11.33 -19.57 1.90
C ALA A 34 11.60 -18.12 1.42
N GLU A 35 11.57 -17.89 0.12
CA GLU A 35 11.91 -16.62 -0.51
C GLU A 35 11.02 -16.35 -1.71
N TYR A 36 10.77 -15.07 -2.00
CA TYR A 36 10.23 -14.59 -3.27
C TYR A 36 11.38 -14.13 -4.16
N SER A 37 11.44 -14.60 -5.41
CA SER A 37 12.48 -14.20 -6.38
C SER A 37 11.94 -13.12 -7.29
N PHE A 38 12.70 -12.03 -7.46
CA PHE A 38 12.41 -10.92 -8.37
C PHE A 38 13.33 -11.00 -9.61
N SER A 39 14.52 -11.55 -9.41
CA SER A 39 15.49 -11.87 -10.43
C SER A 39 16.36 -13.05 -9.96
N ASP A 40 17.36 -13.44 -10.74
CA ASP A 40 18.33 -14.48 -10.32
C ASP A 40 19.12 -14.09 -9.07
N GLU A 41 19.31 -12.78 -8.84
CA GLU A 41 20.17 -12.23 -7.78
C GLU A 41 19.37 -11.57 -6.64
N GLU A 42 18.12 -11.17 -6.89
CA GLU A 42 17.31 -10.40 -5.94
C GLU A 42 16.15 -11.21 -5.39
N LYS A 43 16.15 -11.36 -4.08
CA LYS A 43 15.15 -12.13 -3.34
C LYS A 43 14.79 -11.41 -2.05
N LEU A 44 13.58 -11.66 -1.57
CA LEU A 44 13.09 -11.25 -0.26
C LEU A 44 12.51 -12.46 0.47
N PRO A 45 12.63 -12.52 1.82
CA PRO A 45 12.03 -13.59 2.62
C PRO A 45 10.53 -13.72 2.34
N ALA A 46 10.06 -14.95 2.23
CA ALA A 46 8.62 -15.21 2.07
C ALA A 46 7.90 -15.20 3.41
N LEU A 47 6.58 -14.97 3.36
CA LEU A 47 5.72 -14.94 4.56
C LEU A 47 5.79 -16.25 5.36
N GLY A 48 5.97 -17.38 4.70
CA GLY A 48 6.13 -18.69 5.35
C GLY A 48 7.32 -18.80 6.32
N MET A 49 8.30 -17.88 6.25
CA MET A 49 9.42 -17.81 7.21
C MET A 49 9.04 -17.14 8.53
N VAL A 50 7.95 -16.36 8.54
CA VAL A 50 7.46 -15.62 9.72
C VAL A 50 6.48 -16.48 10.54
N GLU A 51 5.72 -17.33 9.89
CA GLU A 51 4.74 -18.21 10.53
C GLU A 51 4.83 -19.65 10.02
N GLU A 52 5.69 -20.46 10.64
CA GLU A 52 5.54 -21.91 10.64
C GLU A 52 4.44 -22.30 11.63
N LYS A 53 3.17 -22.09 11.31
CA LYS A 53 2.06 -22.62 12.10
C LYS A 53 1.54 -23.91 11.46
N GLU A 54 1.39 -24.91 12.30
CA GLU A 54 0.77 -26.20 11.94
C GLU A 54 -0.62 -25.93 11.34
N GLY A 55 -0.79 -26.23 10.05
CA GLY A 55 -2.05 -26.02 9.32
C GLY A 55 -2.06 -24.89 8.31
N THR A 56 -1.03 -24.06 8.21
CA THR A 56 -0.92 -23.06 7.14
C THR A 56 -0.61 -23.75 5.81
N VAL A 57 -1.37 -23.41 4.79
CA VAL A 57 -1.19 -23.90 3.42
C VAL A 57 -0.89 -22.71 2.50
N CYS A 58 0.13 -22.85 1.65
CA CYS A 58 0.42 -21.89 0.59
C CYS A 58 0.02 -22.47 -0.76
N THR A 59 -0.70 -21.69 -1.56
CA THR A 59 -1.02 -22.00 -2.95
C THR A 59 -0.47 -20.92 -3.84
N VAL A 60 0.20 -21.28 -4.93
CA VAL A 60 0.70 -20.32 -5.91
C VAL A 60 -0.33 -20.16 -7.03
N GLU A 61 -0.80 -18.94 -7.21
CA GLU A 61 -1.72 -18.55 -8.27
C GLU A 61 -0.96 -17.73 -9.32
N ASN A 62 -1.06 -18.16 -10.58
CA ASN A 62 -0.45 -17.44 -11.69
C ASN A 62 -1.50 -16.57 -12.39
N ASN A 63 -1.23 -15.29 -12.54
CA ASN A 63 -2.05 -14.39 -13.34
C ASN A 63 -1.50 -14.35 -14.78
N PRO A 64 -2.19 -14.96 -15.78
CA PRO A 64 -1.69 -15.05 -17.15
C PRO A 64 -1.66 -13.68 -17.87
N ASP A 65 -2.44 -12.70 -17.39
CA ASP A 65 -2.52 -11.38 -18.02
C ASP A 65 -1.36 -10.47 -17.60
N THR A 66 -0.83 -10.67 -16.40
CA THR A 66 0.26 -9.85 -15.83
C THR A 66 1.58 -10.61 -15.67
N GLU A 67 1.59 -11.92 -15.95
CA GLU A 67 2.73 -12.83 -15.73
C GLU A 67 3.25 -12.80 -14.29
N THR A 68 2.39 -12.45 -13.30
CA THR A 68 2.75 -12.38 -11.89
C THR A 68 2.28 -13.60 -11.14
N GLU A 69 3.08 -14.04 -10.17
CA GLU A 69 2.74 -15.10 -9.23
C GLU A 69 2.23 -14.49 -7.93
N SER A 70 1.11 -14.99 -7.43
CA SER A 70 0.57 -14.62 -6.12
C SER A 70 0.63 -15.83 -5.19
N TYR A 71 1.14 -15.63 -4.00
CA TYR A 71 1.29 -16.65 -2.96
C TYR A 71 0.16 -16.48 -1.94
N VAL A 72 -0.81 -17.38 -1.96
CA VAL A 72 -2.00 -17.33 -1.12
C VAL A 72 -1.81 -18.25 0.07
N TYR A 73 -1.69 -17.67 1.26
CA TYR A 73 -1.58 -18.38 2.53
C TYR A 73 -2.95 -18.44 3.20
N THR A 74 -3.39 -19.64 3.55
CA THR A 74 -4.68 -19.91 4.20
C THR A 74 -4.49 -20.72 5.49
N GLY A 75 -5.53 -20.78 6.32
CA GLY A 75 -5.46 -21.44 7.61
C GLY A 75 -4.78 -20.60 8.71
N LEU A 76 -4.64 -19.29 8.49
CA LEU A 76 -4.06 -18.37 9.46
C LEU A 76 -5.03 -18.12 10.62
N SER A 77 -4.50 -17.91 11.81
CA SER A 77 -5.30 -17.53 12.99
C SER A 77 -5.87 -16.12 12.87
N SER A 78 -5.12 -15.21 12.23
CA SER A 78 -5.51 -13.84 11.90
C SER A 78 -4.68 -13.38 10.70
N GLY A 79 -5.32 -13.13 9.56
CA GLY A 79 -4.63 -12.61 8.37
C GLY A 79 -4.06 -11.22 8.59
N GLY A 80 -4.77 -10.36 9.33
CA GLY A 80 -4.31 -8.99 9.63
C GLY A 80 -3.09 -8.96 10.55
N GLU A 81 -3.03 -9.79 11.60
CA GLU A 81 -1.86 -9.90 12.47
C GLU A 81 -0.66 -10.48 11.72
N THR A 82 -0.87 -11.55 10.95
CA THR A 82 0.17 -12.15 10.12
C THR A 82 0.72 -11.15 9.10
N ALA A 83 -0.14 -10.40 8.41
CA ALA A 83 0.28 -9.35 7.48
C ALA A 83 1.10 -8.26 8.19
N LYS A 84 0.67 -7.83 9.38
CA LYS A 84 1.38 -6.83 10.19
C LYS A 84 2.78 -7.30 10.60
N GLU A 85 2.89 -8.52 11.13
CA GLU A 85 4.18 -9.11 11.53
C GLU A 85 5.13 -9.21 10.34
N TYR A 86 4.64 -9.68 9.20
CA TYR A 86 5.42 -9.77 7.97
C TYR A 86 5.88 -8.40 7.47
N VAL A 87 4.98 -7.42 7.40
CA VAL A 87 5.30 -6.05 6.99
C VAL A 87 6.38 -5.46 7.89
N ASN A 88 6.23 -5.58 9.22
CA ASN A 88 7.22 -5.08 10.16
C ASN A 88 8.59 -5.73 9.94
N GLN A 89 8.65 -7.05 9.75
CA GLN A 89 9.89 -7.74 9.47
C GLN A 89 10.54 -7.24 8.16
N MET A 90 9.76 -7.09 7.08
CA MET A 90 10.28 -6.56 5.81
C MET A 90 10.82 -5.14 5.96
N MET A 91 10.18 -4.30 6.77
CA MET A 91 10.64 -2.93 7.02
C MET A 91 11.92 -2.92 7.87
N GLU A 92 11.94 -3.66 8.97
CA GLU A 92 13.05 -3.63 9.94
C GLU A 92 14.30 -4.36 9.43
N GLU A 93 14.13 -5.53 8.82
CA GLU A 93 15.25 -6.41 8.44
C GLU A 93 15.68 -6.25 6.98
N GLN A 94 14.74 -5.96 6.09
CA GLN A 94 15.01 -5.87 4.66
C GLN A 94 15.09 -4.44 4.14
N GLY A 95 14.71 -3.44 4.96
CA GLY A 95 14.72 -2.03 4.57
C GLY A 95 13.64 -1.68 3.55
N CYS A 96 12.58 -2.46 3.47
CA CYS A 96 11.39 -2.09 2.72
C CYS A 96 10.69 -0.90 3.37
N VAL A 97 9.92 -0.16 2.59
CA VAL A 97 9.06 0.93 3.06
C VAL A 97 7.68 0.80 2.44
N VAL A 98 6.66 1.33 3.13
CA VAL A 98 5.31 1.39 2.55
C VAL A 98 5.30 2.41 1.42
N VAL A 99 4.75 2.02 0.26
CA VAL A 99 4.69 2.85 -0.94
C VAL A 99 3.32 2.74 -1.62
N ASP A 100 3.04 3.64 -2.55
CA ASP A 100 1.98 3.46 -3.53
C ASP A 100 2.47 2.72 -4.79
N GLU A 101 1.59 2.52 -5.78
CA GLU A 101 1.93 1.85 -7.05
C GLU A 101 3.00 2.58 -7.87
N GLN A 102 3.23 3.87 -7.60
CA GLN A 102 4.24 4.71 -8.25
C GLN A 102 5.57 4.75 -7.47
N GLY A 103 5.67 4.01 -6.38
CA GLY A 103 6.86 3.97 -5.54
C GLY A 103 6.99 5.12 -4.53
N THR A 104 5.98 5.95 -4.39
CA THR A 104 5.98 7.07 -3.44
C THR A 104 5.73 6.55 -2.01
N LYS A 105 6.60 6.90 -1.06
CA LYS A 105 6.43 6.51 0.35
C LYS A 105 5.09 6.95 0.92
N GLN A 106 4.45 6.04 1.62
CA GLN A 106 3.16 6.20 2.28
C GLN A 106 3.27 5.94 3.79
N GLN A 107 2.23 6.28 4.53
CA GLN A 107 2.10 5.86 5.92
C GLN A 107 1.64 4.41 6.01
N GLU A 108 2.02 3.75 7.09
CA GLU A 108 1.54 2.40 7.37
C GLU A 108 0.00 2.40 7.51
N PRO A 109 -0.69 1.45 6.86
CA PRO A 109 -2.13 1.30 7.03
C PRO A 109 -2.48 0.76 8.42
N ALA A 110 -3.71 0.96 8.83
CA ALA A 110 -4.25 0.24 9.98
C ALA A 110 -4.48 -1.23 9.61
N PHE A 111 -3.81 -2.15 10.30
CA PHE A 111 -4.04 -3.58 10.14
C PHE A 111 -5.30 -3.99 10.90
N THR A 112 -6.38 -4.23 10.17
CA THR A 112 -7.67 -4.65 10.74
C THR A 112 -7.83 -6.17 10.61
N GLU A 113 -8.67 -6.77 11.46
CA GLU A 113 -8.96 -8.21 11.40
C GLU A 113 -9.82 -8.59 10.17
N GLU A 114 -10.54 -7.66 9.58
CA GLU A 114 -11.48 -7.98 8.51
C GLU A 114 -10.78 -8.16 7.15
N SER A 115 -10.16 -7.11 6.65
CA SER A 115 -9.39 -7.15 5.41
C SER A 115 -8.59 -5.86 5.23
N GLY A 116 -7.56 -5.92 4.39
CA GLY A 116 -6.80 -4.76 3.99
C GLY A 116 -5.74 -5.10 2.96
N SER A 117 -4.98 -4.08 2.57
CA SER A 117 -3.84 -4.24 1.67
C SER A 117 -2.77 -3.20 1.96
N VAL A 118 -1.53 -3.54 1.64
CA VAL A 118 -0.39 -2.63 1.69
C VAL A 118 0.59 -3.01 0.58
N ILE A 119 1.29 -2.02 0.07
CA ILE A 119 2.38 -2.22 -0.88
C ILE A 119 3.68 -1.84 -0.19
N LEU A 120 4.63 -2.76 -0.18
CA LEU A 120 5.99 -2.52 0.25
C LEU A 120 6.89 -2.36 -0.97
N GLY A 121 7.82 -1.42 -0.91
CA GLY A 121 8.82 -1.17 -1.95
C GLY A 121 10.23 -1.10 -1.38
N LYS A 122 11.19 -1.56 -2.17
CA LYS A 122 12.63 -1.43 -1.94
C LYS A 122 13.31 -1.26 -3.29
N ASN A 123 14.26 -0.33 -3.41
CA ASN A 123 15.01 -0.21 -4.66
C ASN A 123 15.78 -1.49 -4.96
N SER A 124 15.82 -1.87 -6.25
CA SER A 124 16.71 -2.91 -6.74
C SER A 124 18.18 -2.54 -6.50
N GLN A 125 19.07 -3.52 -6.48
CA GLN A 125 20.50 -3.28 -6.22
C GLN A 125 21.17 -2.37 -7.25
N ASP A 126 20.68 -2.42 -8.48
CA ASP A 126 21.14 -1.57 -9.60
C ASP A 126 20.42 -0.20 -9.67
N GLU A 127 19.48 0.05 -8.76
CA GLU A 127 18.66 1.27 -8.67
C GLU A 127 17.84 1.57 -9.94
N THR A 128 17.61 0.57 -10.81
CA THR A 128 16.84 0.75 -12.06
C THR A 128 15.37 0.40 -11.88
N GLY A 129 14.99 -0.22 -10.76
CA GLY A 129 13.64 -0.65 -10.47
C GLY A 129 13.33 -0.70 -8.98
N MET A 130 12.13 -1.15 -8.66
CA MET A 130 11.65 -1.36 -7.31
C MET A 130 11.17 -2.81 -7.14
N LEU A 131 11.68 -3.49 -6.13
CA LEU A 131 11.12 -4.74 -5.65
C LEU A 131 9.85 -4.41 -4.89
N GLN A 132 8.71 -4.84 -5.41
CA GLN A 132 7.40 -4.59 -4.84
C GLN A 132 6.84 -5.86 -4.21
N LEU A 133 6.30 -5.77 -3.01
CA LEU A 133 5.49 -6.79 -2.38
C LEU A 133 4.10 -6.20 -2.11
N LYS A 134 3.09 -6.64 -2.85
CA LYS A 134 1.70 -6.33 -2.53
C LYS A 134 1.21 -7.38 -1.52
N VAL A 135 0.86 -6.95 -0.33
CA VAL A 135 0.35 -7.80 0.75
C VAL A 135 -1.13 -7.47 0.95
N GLU A 136 -1.98 -8.47 0.74
CA GLU A 136 -3.42 -8.37 0.92
C GLU A 136 -3.85 -9.39 1.97
N TRP A 137 -4.74 -9.04 2.87
CA TRP A 137 -5.21 -9.96 3.90
C TRP A 137 -6.72 -9.94 4.02
N SER A 138 -7.23 -11.05 4.51
CA SER A 138 -8.59 -11.20 5.00
C SER A 138 -8.55 -11.78 6.42
N LYS A 139 -9.69 -12.23 6.93
CA LYS A 139 -9.79 -12.73 8.29
C LYS A 139 -8.82 -13.87 8.61
N ASP A 140 -8.64 -14.83 7.69
CA ASP A 140 -7.90 -16.07 7.88
C ASP A 140 -6.95 -16.41 6.71
N SER A 141 -6.67 -15.41 5.88
CA SER A 141 -5.75 -15.55 4.75
C SER A 141 -4.90 -14.31 4.54
N CYS A 142 -3.74 -14.53 3.91
CA CYS A 142 -2.84 -13.47 3.47
C CYS A 142 -2.31 -13.83 2.09
N THR A 143 -2.33 -12.87 1.17
CA THR A 143 -1.80 -13.03 -0.19
C THR A 143 -0.63 -12.10 -0.37
N VAL A 144 0.49 -12.63 -0.87
CA VAL A 144 1.67 -11.81 -1.22
C VAL A 144 1.93 -11.95 -2.71
N THR A 145 1.96 -10.82 -3.41
CA THR A 145 2.29 -10.75 -4.83
C THR A 145 3.59 -9.98 -5.00
N PRO A 146 4.71 -10.67 -5.25
CA PRO A 146 5.97 -10.03 -5.57
C PRO A 146 5.99 -9.57 -7.03
N ALA A 147 6.60 -8.42 -7.31
CA ALA A 147 6.81 -7.91 -8.65
C ALA A 147 8.06 -7.04 -8.74
N LEU A 148 8.80 -7.11 -9.84
CA LEU A 148 9.85 -6.15 -10.16
C LEU A 148 9.25 -5.04 -11.03
N MET A 149 9.24 -3.83 -10.50
CA MET A 149 8.70 -2.64 -11.17
C MET A 149 9.84 -1.90 -11.87
N GLU A 150 10.10 -2.24 -13.12
CA GLU A 150 11.16 -1.61 -13.92
C GLU A 150 10.87 -0.12 -14.14
N GLY A 151 11.90 0.71 -13.97
CA GLY A 151 11.81 2.17 -14.17
C GLY A 151 11.07 2.93 -13.06
N ILE A 152 10.57 2.23 -12.05
CA ILE A 152 9.98 2.82 -10.84
C ILE A 152 10.96 2.60 -9.69
N THR A 153 11.28 3.65 -8.95
CA THR A 153 12.12 3.57 -7.76
C THR A 153 11.37 4.11 -6.55
N VAL A 154 11.76 3.69 -5.36
CA VAL A 154 11.23 4.26 -4.13
C VAL A 154 11.61 5.72 -4.06
N GLN A 155 10.59 6.56 -3.99
CA GLN A 155 10.74 8.00 -3.86
C GLN A 155 10.25 8.42 -2.48
N ASP A 156 11.02 9.27 -1.83
CA ASP A 156 10.47 10.04 -0.72
C ASP A 156 9.25 10.73 -1.31
N GLY A 157 8.09 10.53 -0.69
CA GLY A 157 6.87 11.14 -1.18
C GLY A 157 7.22 12.56 -1.56
N SER A 158 7.08 12.87 -2.87
CA SER A 158 7.35 14.23 -3.29
C SER A 158 6.59 15.05 -2.27
N GLN A 159 7.29 15.87 -1.53
CA GLN A 159 6.66 16.98 -0.86
C GLN A 159 6.14 17.85 -2.00
N ASN A 160 5.11 17.40 -2.68
CA ASN A 160 4.13 18.28 -3.21
C ASN A 160 3.49 18.88 -1.97
N ASN A 161 4.31 19.68 -1.30
CA ASN A 161 3.78 20.55 -0.25
C ASN A 161 2.66 21.29 -0.93
N LEU A 162 1.44 21.00 -0.52
CA LEU A 162 0.30 21.76 -0.97
C LEU A 162 0.67 23.24 -0.87
N THR A 163 0.35 23.97 -1.89
CA THR A 163 0.32 25.42 -1.76
C THR A 163 -0.84 25.82 -0.84
N VAL A 164 -0.77 26.99 -0.27
CA VAL A 164 -1.88 27.54 0.54
C VAL A 164 -3.19 27.52 -0.25
N ASP A 165 -3.17 27.86 -1.53
CA ASP A 165 -4.34 27.92 -2.39
C ASP A 165 -4.93 26.51 -2.66
N GLU A 166 -4.08 25.49 -2.81
CA GLU A 166 -4.51 24.10 -2.95
C GLU A 166 -5.15 23.59 -1.65
N ALA A 167 -4.55 23.88 -0.49
CA ALA A 167 -5.10 23.52 0.81
C ALA A 167 -6.48 24.19 1.07
N VAL A 168 -6.63 25.46 0.69
CA VAL A 168 -7.93 26.18 0.74
C VAL A 168 -8.93 25.51 -0.21
N SER A 169 -8.52 25.18 -1.43
CA SER A 169 -9.36 24.54 -2.43
C SER A 169 -9.82 23.14 -1.98
N GLN A 170 -8.95 22.40 -1.31
CA GLN A 170 -9.28 21.09 -0.73
C GLN A 170 -10.42 21.23 0.28
N LEU A 171 -10.35 22.14 1.24
CA LEU A 171 -11.43 22.40 2.20
C LEU A 171 -12.72 22.88 1.53
N GLN A 172 -12.63 23.72 0.51
CA GLN A 172 -13.80 24.20 -0.24
C GLN A 172 -14.51 23.10 -1.03
N SER A 173 -13.80 22.04 -1.41
CA SER A 173 -14.36 20.89 -2.12
C SER A 173 -15.12 19.91 -1.21
N MET A 174 -14.90 19.98 0.11
CA MET A 174 -15.57 19.15 1.10
C MET A 174 -16.99 19.66 1.38
N SER A 175 -17.87 18.75 1.81
CA SER A 175 -19.20 19.15 2.27
C SER A 175 -19.13 19.78 3.66
N PRO A 176 -20.07 20.69 4.04
CA PRO A 176 -20.12 21.21 5.39
C PRO A 176 -20.18 20.13 6.47
N GLN A 177 -20.89 19.03 6.21
CA GLN A 177 -21.01 17.92 7.14
C GLN A 177 -19.67 17.21 7.42
N GLN A 178 -18.85 16.99 6.38
CA GLN A 178 -17.51 16.44 6.55
C GLN A 178 -16.61 17.35 7.41
N LEU A 179 -16.81 18.65 7.31
CA LEU A 179 -16.12 19.66 8.14
C LEU A 179 -16.75 19.85 9.53
N GLY A 180 -17.85 19.14 9.85
CA GLY A 180 -18.59 19.33 11.10
C GLY A 180 -19.26 20.70 11.18
N LEU A 181 -19.60 21.30 10.02
CA LEU A 181 -20.32 22.55 9.87
C LEU A 181 -21.80 22.32 9.58
N THR A 182 -22.61 23.35 9.74
CA THR A 182 -24.05 23.29 9.43
C THR A 182 -24.32 23.59 7.94
N GLY A 183 -25.48 23.19 7.44
CA GLY A 183 -25.91 23.47 6.05
C GLY A 183 -25.49 22.39 5.05
N ASN A 184 -25.89 22.58 3.79
CA ASN A 184 -25.71 21.58 2.71
C ASN A 184 -24.77 22.07 1.60
N SER A 185 -24.20 23.26 1.71
CA SER A 185 -23.32 23.83 0.69
C SER A 185 -22.29 24.77 1.31
N MET A 186 -21.07 24.72 0.80
CA MET A 186 -20.00 25.66 1.16
C MET A 186 -20.18 27.06 0.59
N ALA A 187 -21.17 27.32 -0.28
CA ALA A 187 -21.40 28.63 -0.89
C ALA A 187 -21.68 29.75 0.11
N GLY A 188 -22.14 29.43 1.33
CA GLY A 188 -22.38 30.39 2.41
C GLY A 188 -21.16 30.63 3.31
N TYR A 189 -20.06 29.95 3.05
CA TYR A 189 -18.83 30.02 3.84
C TYR A 189 -17.71 30.71 3.07
N GLN A 190 -16.88 31.42 3.81
CA GLN A 190 -15.61 32.01 3.32
C GLN A 190 -14.47 31.25 3.97
N VAL A 191 -13.47 30.87 3.18
CA VAL A 191 -12.34 30.03 3.61
C VAL A 191 -11.07 30.81 3.38
N TYR A 192 -10.32 31.07 4.46
CA TYR A 192 -9.06 31.82 4.41
C TYR A 192 -7.99 31.14 5.23
N ALA A 193 -6.80 31.02 4.63
CA ALA A 193 -5.61 30.60 5.36
C ALA A 193 -5.09 31.73 6.26
N GLN A 194 -4.54 31.35 7.40
CA GLN A 194 -3.75 32.22 8.27
C GLN A 194 -2.28 32.17 7.86
N GLU A 195 -1.54 33.22 8.18
CA GLU A 195 -0.10 33.24 7.99
C GLU A 195 0.60 32.27 8.97
N GLY A 196 1.62 31.56 8.49
CA GLY A 196 2.42 30.63 9.28
C GLY A 196 1.89 29.18 9.23
N TYR A 197 2.56 28.32 9.98
CA TYR A 197 2.27 26.88 10.08
C TYR A 197 2.01 26.50 11.52
N ALA A 198 1.08 25.56 11.73
CA ALA A 198 0.96 24.80 12.97
C ALA A 198 1.68 23.46 12.80
N MET A 199 2.17 22.88 13.89
CA MET A 199 2.78 21.54 13.87
C MET A 199 1.82 20.53 14.48
N VAL A 200 1.58 19.42 13.77
CA VAL A 200 0.84 18.27 14.27
C VAL A 200 1.70 17.03 13.97
N ASP A 201 2.08 16.31 15.01
CA ASP A 201 2.95 15.10 14.91
C ASP A 201 4.22 15.35 14.06
N ASP A 202 4.92 16.46 14.34
CA ASP A 202 6.14 16.94 13.66
C ASP A 202 5.96 17.31 12.17
N ILE A 203 4.71 17.41 11.70
CA ILE A 203 4.39 17.79 10.31
C ILE A 203 3.77 19.18 10.30
N GLY A 204 4.26 20.04 9.39
CA GLY A 204 3.71 21.36 9.16
C GLY A 204 2.29 21.30 8.59
N CYS A 205 1.40 22.14 9.12
CA CYS A 205 0.03 22.25 8.66
C CYS A 205 -0.33 23.70 8.38
N PHE A 206 -1.02 23.97 7.30
CA PHE A 206 -1.69 25.24 7.06
C PHE A 206 -2.84 25.41 8.03
N CYS A 207 -2.92 26.55 8.69
CA CYS A 207 -4.05 26.90 9.54
C CYS A 207 -5.10 27.65 8.71
N ILE A 208 -6.28 27.04 8.52
CA ILE A 208 -7.33 27.57 7.65
C ILE A 208 -8.59 27.79 8.48
N ASN A 209 -9.14 29.00 8.41
CA ASN A 209 -10.40 29.33 9.07
C ASN A 209 -11.56 29.35 8.06
N VAL A 210 -12.68 28.83 8.50
CA VAL A 210 -13.96 28.90 7.79
C VAL A 210 -14.87 29.89 8.53
N TYR A 211 -15.42 30.84 7.79
CA TYR A 211 -16.23 31.91 8.30
C TYR A 211 -17.61 31.95 7.68
N THR A 212 -18.57 32.49 8.40
CA THR A 212 -19.80 33.07 7.84
C THR A 212 -19.83 34.54 8.05
N LEU A 213 -20.62 35.28 7.27
CA LEU A 213 -20.93 36.67 7.51
C LEU A 213 -22.19 36.77 8.35
N ASP A 214 -22.17 37.58 9.38
CA ASP A 214 -23.38 37.97 10.12
C ASP A 214 -24.21 39.02 9.36
N SER A 215 -25.35 39.42 9.93
CA SER A 215 -26.26 40.39 9.33
C SER A 215 -25.69 41.80 9.14
N VAL A 216 -24.57 42.10 9.78
CA VAL A 216 -23.85 43.37 9.66
C VAL A 216 -22.54 43.25 8.87
N GLY A 217 -22.28 42.09 8.28
CA GLY A 217 -21.12 41.84 7.45
C GLY A 217 -19.84 41.49 8.22
N SER A 218 -19.94 41.18 9.53
CA SER A 218 -18.77 40.75 10.31
C SER A 218 -18.52 39.24 10.14
N HIS A 219 -17.22 38.88 10.06
CA HIS A 219 -16.78 37.50 9.95
C HIS A 219 -16.93 36.76 11.28
N GLN A 220 -17.67 35.66 11.26
CA GLN A 220 -17.84 34.75 12.39
C GLN A 220 -17.15 33.41 12.08
N ILE A 221 -16.13 33.05 12.87
CA ILE A 221 -15.41 31.79 12.69
C ILE A 221 -16.32 30.62 13.03
N GLN A 222 -16.52 29.72 12.09
CA GLN A 222 -17.33 28.50 12.23
C GLN A 222 -16.47 27.26 12.49
N GLY A 223 -15.22 27.27 12.01
CA GLY A 223 -14.24 26.21 12.23
C GLY A 223 -12.82 26.68 11.92
N THR A 224 -11.86 26.03 12.57
CA THR A 224 -10.43 26.15 12.27
C THR A 224 -9.93 24.78 11.92
N TYR A 225 -9.23 24.66 10.81
CA TYR A 225 -8.73 23.40 10.26
C TYR A 225 -7.23 23.50 10.05
N LEU A 226 -6.55 22.39 10.28
CA LEU A 226 -5.14 22.21 10.04
C LEU A 226 -5.01 21.24 8.86
N VAL A 227 -4.56 21.73 7.71
CA VAL A 227 -4.32 20.93 6.50
C VAL A 227 -2.84 20.65 6.42
N ARG A 228 -2.44 19.38 6.44
CA ARG A 228 -1.03 19.00 6.34
C ARG A 228 -0.44 19.51 5.04
N VAL A 229 0.80 20.01 5.11
CA VAL A 229 1.50 20.49 3.90
C VAL A 229 1.72 19.40 2.86
N ASP A 230 1.81 18.13 3.28
CA ASP A 230 1.92 16.96 2.41
C ASP A 230 0.58 16.50 1.81
N GLY A 231 -0.53 17.17 2.16
CA GLY A 231 -1.87 16.81 1.67
C GLY A 231 -2.50 15.57 2.29
N MET A 232 -1.79 14.86 3.17
CA MET A 232 -2.19 13.54 3.66
C MET A 232 -3.16 13.56 4.84
N GLY A 233 -3.58 14.74 5.31
CA GLY A 233 -4.51 14.81 6.43
C GLY A 233 -5.07 16.19 6.68
N ILE A 234 -6.29 16.21 7.18
CA ILE A 234 -6.99 17.40 7.63
C ILE A 234 -7.47 17.16 9.05
N TYR A 235 -7.23 18.11 9.92
CA TYR A 235 -7.66 18.07 11.30
C TYR A 235 -8.56 19.26 11.62
N ARG A 236 -9.43 19.09 12.59
CA ARG A 236 -10.20 20.17 13.19
C ARG A 236 -9.53 20.62 14.48
N LEU A 237 -9.27 21.91 14.62
CA LEU A 237 -8.73 22.50 15.84
C LEU A 237 -9.88 23.04 16.71
N ASN A 238 -10.00 22.49 17.92
CA ASN A 238 -10.83 23.10 18.95
C ASN A 238 -10.07 24.26 19.61
N ARG A 239 -10.43 25.47 19.26
CA ARG A 239 -9.73 26.69 19.74
C ARG A 239 -9.88 26.96 21.25
N GLN A 240 -10.87 26.35 21.92
CA GLN A 240 -11.07 26.52 23.35
C GLN A 240 -10.19 25.61 24.18
N THR A 241 -10.03 24.36 23.72
CA THR A 241 -9.25 23.33 24.41
C THR A 241 -7.87 23.10 23.80
N ASN A 242 -7.61 23.68 22.63
CA ASN A 242 -6.42 23.46 21.80
C ASN A 242 -6.21 21.99 21.41
N GLN A 243 -7.30 21.23 21.36
CA GLN A 243 -7.27 19.84 20.92
C GLN A 243 -7.41 19.77 19.41
N VAL A 244 -6.67 18.83 18.82
CA VAL A 244 -6.67 18.55 17.38
C VAL A 244 -7.31 17.19 17.16
N GLU A 245 -8.33 17.13 16.30
CA GLU A 245 -9.06 15.92 15.96
C GLU A 245 -8.97 15.67 14.45
N PRO A 246 -8.61 14.45 13.99
CA PRO A 246 -8.59 14.16 12.56
C PRO A 246 -10.01 14.25 12.01
N LEU A 247 -10.17 14.81 10.80
CA LEU A 247 -11.41 14.69 10.04
C LEU A 247 -11.43 13.33 9.35
N GLN A 248 -12.51 12.60 9.55
CA GLN A 248 -12.75 11.28 8.92
C GLN A 248 -13.26 11.43 7.48
#